data_2365e24731f326cf9599400aa772f34b
#
_entry.id   2365e24731f326cf9599400aa772f34b
#
_cell.length_a   1.000
_cell.length_b   1.000
_cell.length_c   1.000
_cell.angle_alpha   90.00
_cell.angle_beta   90.00
_cell.angle_gamma   90.00
#
_symmetry.space_group_name_H-M   'P 1'
#
loop_
_entity.id
_entity.type
_entity.pdbx_description
1 polymer ?
#
loop_
_entity_poly.entity_id
_entity_poly.type
_entity_poly.pdbx_seq_one_letter_code
_entity_poly.pdbx_strand_id
1 'polypeptide(L)'
;GQGAQKAGMGKDFYEKYDTAKKVFDSASEWLELDMKALCFEENDKLDLTEYTQAALVTTCLAMEKVVEEHGLHPDVTAGLSLGEYCAIAVAGGMSVKNAITTVRKRGILMEQAVPAGEGSMAAVIGLDADRIETVIAGTKAELANYNCPGQIVITGPKTAVEEASVM
;
A
#
# COMPACT_ATOMS: atom_id res chain seq x y z
N GLY A 1 4.83 1.22 -1.45
CA GLY A 1 3.38 1.46 -1.54
C GLY A 1 2.65 0.28 -2.13
N GLN A 2 1.33 0.38 -2.23
CA GLN A 2 0.51 -0.67 -2.85
C GLN A 2 1.00 -0.95 -4.28
N GLY A 3 1.11 -2.24 -4.63
CA GLY A 3 1.75 -2.71 -5.86
C GLY A 3 3.19 -3.23 -5.67
N ALA A 4 3.79 -3.00 -4.49
CA ALA A 4 5.13 -3.50 -4.16
C ALA A 4 5.11 -4.80 -3.33
N GLN A 5 3.92 -5.33 -3.03
CA GLN A 5 3.77 -6.57 -2.28
C GLN A 5 4.27 -7.77 -3.08
N LYS A 6 4.88 -8.70 -2.38
CA LYS A 6 5.30 -9.99 -2.93
C LYS A 6 5.42 -11.02 -1.82
N ALA A 7 5.18 -12.28 -2.13
CA ALA A 7 5.43 -13.37 -1.21
C ALA A 7 6.89 -13.38 -0.75
N GLY A 8 7.12 -13.63 0.52
CA GLY A 8 8.43 -13.58 1.17
C GLY A 8 8.84 -12.21 1.73
N MET A 9 8.04 -11.14 1.51
CA MET A 9 8.39 -9.82 2.02
C MET A 9 8.48 -9.77 3.54
N GLY A 10 9.65 -9.34 4.07
CA GLY A 10 9.92 -9.22 5.50
C GLY A 10 10.21 -10.53 6.23
N LYS A 11 10.24 -11.69 5.52
CA LYS A 11 10.52 -12.99 6.13
C LYS A 11 11.92 -13.05 6.73
N ASP A 12 12.91 -12.54 6.04
CA ASP A 12 14.30 -12.44 6.49
C ASP A 12 14.44 -11.60 7.77
N PHE A 13 13.67 -10.51 7.89
CA PHE A 13 13.61 -9.71 9.12
C PHE A 13 12.93 -10.47 10.26
N TYR A 14 11.81 -11.13 9.97
CA TYR A 14 11.10 -11.95 10.95
C TYR A 14 12.00 -13.07 11.53
N GLU A 15 12.75 -13.75 10.66
CA GLU A 15 13.61 -14.87 11.07
C GLU A 15 14.84 -14.40 11.86
N LYS A 16 15.35 -13.19 11.58
CA LYS A 16 16.61 -12.71 12.13
C LYS A 16 16.45 -11.82 13.36
N TYR A 17 15.36 -11.07 13.47
CA TYR A 17 15.19 -10.04 14.50
C TYR A 17 13.93 -10.25 15.34
N ASP A 18 14.09 -10.43 16.64
CA ASP A 18 12.97 -10.60 17.58
C ASP A 18 12.01 -9.40 17.57
N THR A 19 12.53 -8.21 17.31
CA THR A 19 11.73 -6.97 17.22
C THR A 19 10.77 -7.04 16.02
N ALA A 20 11.25 -7.45 14.85
CA ALA A 20 10.39 -7.66 13.66
C ALA A 20 9.38 -8.76 13.92
N LYS A 21 9.82 -9.89 14.50
CA LYS A 21 8.96 -11.01 14.87
C LYS A 21 7.78 -10.57 15.73
N LYS A 22 8.04 -9.77 16.78
CA LYS A 22 6.99 -9.24 17.65
C LYS A 22 5.94 -8.41 16.88
N VAL A 23 6.35 -7.61 15.90
CA VAL A 23 5.41 -6.81 15.11
C VAL A 23 4.50 -7.71 14.26
N PHE A 24 5.04 -8.72 13.57
CA PHE A 24 4.24 -9.65 12.76
C PHE A 24 3.30 -10.50 13.63
N ASP A 25 3.78 -11.02 14.75
CA ASP A 25 2.98 -11.85 15.66
C ASP A 25 1.85 -11.01 16.30
N SER A 26 2.17 -9.79 16.76
CA SER A 26 1.15 -8.86 17.28
C SER A 26 0.13 -8.44 16.20
N ALA A 27 0.57 -8.19 14.97
CA ALA A 27 -0.33 -7.89 13.88
C ALA A 27 -1.30 -9.04 13.59
N SER A 28 -0.81 -10.29 13.69
CA SER A 28 -1.66 -11.48 13.55
C SER A 28 -2.75 -11.53 14.62
N GLU A 29 -2.41 -11.20 15.88
CA GLU A 29 -3.37 -11.15 16.99
C GLU A 29 -4.38 -10.02 16.80
N TRP A 30 -3.93 -8.80 16.44
CA TRP A 30 -4.81 -7.63 16.32
C TRP A 30 -5.80 -7.74 15.16
N LEU A 31 -5.42 -8.42 14.09
CA LEU A 31 -6.21 -8.53 12.87
C LEU A 31 -6.96 -9.87 12.77
N GLU A 32 -6.68 -10.81 13.68
CA GLU A 32 -7.17 -12.19 13.61
C GLU A 32 -6.85 -12.84 12.24
N LEU A 33 -5.63 -12.55 11.72
CA LEU A 33 -5.11 -13.02 10.45
C LEU A 33 -3.73 -13.67 10.64
N ASP A 34 -3.45 -14.73 9.93
CA ASP A 34 -2.07 -15.23 9.86
C ASP A 34 -1.22 -14.35 8.94
N MET A 35 -0.57 -13.35 9.55
CA MET A 35 0.28 -12.41 8.83
C MET A 35 1.52 -13.06 8.23
N LYS A 36 1.99 -14.19 8.79
CA LYS A 36 3.13 -14.93 8.24
C LYS A 36 2.72 -15.65 6.97
N ALA A 37 1.63 -16.41 7.00
CA ALA A 37 1.10 -17.04 5.80
C ALA A 37 0.77 -15.99 4.73
N LEU A 38 0.17 -14.85 5.12
CA LEU A 38 -0.18 -13.78 4.19
C LEU A 38 1.05 -13.13 3.53
N CYS A 39 2.12 -12.87 4.30
CA CYS A 39 3.28 -12.11 3.80
C CYS A 39 4.40 -13.00 3.26
N PHE A 40 4.56 -14.23 3.77
CA PHE A 40 5.75 -15.05 3.49
C PHE A 40 5.50 -16.15 2.48
N GLU A 41 4.24 -16.52 2.25
CA GLU A 41 3.86 -17.63 1.37
C GLU A 41 3.09 -17.12 0.15
N GLU A 42 3.15 -17.88 -0.94
CA GLU A 42 2.29 -17.62 -2.10
C GLU A 42 0.83 -17.88 -1.72
N ASN A 43 -0.04 -16.94 -2.00
CA ASN A 43 -1.46 -17.02 -1.70
C ASN A 43 -2.29 -16.04 -2.56
N ASP A 44 -3.59 -16.30 -2.70
CA ASP A 44 -4.50 -15.50 -3.52
C ASP A 44 -5.00 -14.21 -2.82
N LYS A 45 -4.63 -13.99 -1.56
CA LYS A 45 -5.14 -12.86 -0.76
C LYS A 45 -4.23 -11.65 -0.81
N LEU A 46 -2.92 -11.84 -0.99
CA LEU A 46 -1.93 -10.77 -0.87
C LEU A 46 -2.20 -9.61 -1.83
N ASP A 47 -2.77 -9.87 -3.00
CA ASP A 47 -3.09 -8.85 -4.02
C ASP A 47 -4.50 -8.24 -3.87
N LEU A 48 -5.31 -8.72 -2.93
CA LEU A 48 -6.59 -8.08 -2.60
C LEU A 48 -6.34 -6.87 -1.70
N THR A 49 -6.86 -5.70 -2.06
CA THR A 49 -6.60 -4.42 -1.40
C THR A 49 -6.78 -4.48 0.12
N GLU A 50 -7.79 -5.17 0.59
CA GLU A 50 -8.06 -5.34 2.01
C GLU A 50 -6.93 -6.06 2.78
N TYR A 51 -6.20 -6.96 2.14
CA TYR A 51 -5.05 -7.66 2.74
C TYR A 51 -3.72 -6.99 2.42
N THR A 52 -3.55 -6.51 1.19
CA THR A 52 -2.33 -5.83 0.72
C THR A 52 -1.92 -4.70 1.66
N GLN A 53 -2.88 -3.87 2.06
CA GLN A 53 -2.58 -2.69 2.89
C GLN A 53 -2.04 -3.08 4.27
N ALA A 54 -2.68 -4.03 4.93
CA ALA A 54 -2.22 -4.53 6.23
C ALA A 54 -0.86 -5.24 6.12
N ALA A 55 -0.66 -6.06 5.09
CA ALA A 55 0.58 -6.79 4.84
C ALA A 55 1.77 -5.84 4.64
N LEU A 56 1.62 -4.83 3.77
CA LEU A 56 2.68 -3.85 3.50
C LEU A 56 3.02 -3.00 4.72
N VAL A 57 2.01 -2.47 5.44
CA VAL A 57 2.26 -1.62 6.61
C VAL A 57 2.89 -2.44 7.75
N THR A 58 2.44 -3.67 7.98
CA THR A 58 3.06 -4.56 8.97
C THR A 58 4.51 -4.81 8.62
N THR A 59 4.82 -5.16 7.37
CA THR A 59 6.19 -5.39 6.90
C THR A 59 7.06 -4.16 7.07
N CYS A 60 6.59 -2.99 6.61
CA CYS A 60 7.34 -1.73 6.72
C CYS A 60 7.63 -1.36 8.17
N LEU A 61 6.64 -1.45 9.06
CA LEU A 61 6.83 -1.09 10.48
C LEU A 61 7.67 -2.14 11.22
N ALA A 62 7.60 -3.41 10.84
CA ALA A 62 8.50 -4.44 11.40
C ALA A 62 9.96 -4.15 11.04
N MET A 63 10.24 -3.79 9.79
CA MET A 63 11.58 -3.42 9.34
C MET A 63 12.04 -2.11 9.99
N GLU A 64 11.17 -1.13 10.08
CA GLU A 64 11.44 0.17 10.71
C GLU A 64 11.85 0.00 12.19
N LYS A 65 11.13 -0.81 12.95
CA LYS A 65 11.47 -1.07 14.36
C LYS A 65 12.86 -1.71 14.54
N VAL A 66 13.30 -2.52 13.58
CA VAL A 66 14.69 -3.04 13.59
C VAL A 66 15.68 -1.94 13.29
N VAL A 67 15.40 -1.06 12.35
CA VAL A 67 16.26 0.08 12.00
C VAL A 67 16.40 1.02 13.21
N GLU A 68 15.28 1.32 13.89
CA GLU A 68 15.26 2.13 15.13
C GLU A 68 16.08 1.50 16.25
N GLU A 69 15.97 0.17 16.45
CA GLU A 69 16.76 -0.58 17.44
C GLU A 69 18.28 -0.49 17.17
N HIS A 70 18.67 -0.34 15.91
CA HIS A 70 20.08 -0.12 15.51
C HIS A 70 20.50 1.36 15.57
N GLY A 71 19.70 2.22 16.16
CA GLY A 71 20.05 3.62 16.44
C GLY A 71 19.84 4.59 15.27
N LEU A 72 19.15 4.19 14.23
CA LEU A 72 18.78 5.08 13.12
C LEU A 72 17.38 5.65 13.37
N HIS A 73 17.30 6.96 13.54
CA HIS A 73 16.06 7.70 13.77
C HIS A 73 15.91 8.75 12.67
N PRO A 74 14.76 8.84 12.00
CA PRO A 74 14.53 9.86 10.99
C PRO A 74 14.22 11.22 11.62
N ASP A 75 14.75 12.30 11.05
CA ASP A 75 14.37 13.67 11.39
C ASP A 75 13.04 14.07 10.71
N VAL A 76 12.76 13.47 9.56
CA VAL A 76 11.54 13.71 8.77
C VAL A 76 11.04 12.40 8.19
N THR A 77 9.73 12.23 8.17
CA THR A 77 9.06 11.09 7.56
C THR A 77 8.08 11.54 6.49
N ALA A 78 7.98 10.80 5.40
CA ALA A 78 7.00 11.05 4.35
C ALA A 78 6.45 9.72 3.82
N GLY A 79 5.24 9.74 3.30
CA GLY A 79 4.60 8.58 2.73
C GLY A 79 3.51 8.96 1.74
N LEU A 80 3.41 8.19 0.65
CA LEU A 80 2.38 8.35 -0.35
C LEU A 80 1.24 7.39 -0.08
N SER A 81 -0.01 7.88 -0.01
CA SER A 81 -1.23 7.09 0.16
C SER A 81 -1.10 6.11 1.34
N LEU A 82 -0.93 4.81 1.09
CA LEU A 82 -0.72 3.80 2.13
C LEU A 82 0.51 4.08 3.00
N GLY A 83 1.58 4.55 2.41
CA GLY A 83 2.85 4.85 3.10
C GLY A 83 2.74 5.99 4.12
N GLU A 84 1.75 6.87 3.99
CA GLU A 84 1.48 7.95 4.96
C GLU A 84 1.20 7.39 6.37
N TYR A 85 0.53 6.26 6.47
CA TYR A 85 0.28 5.60 7.77
C TYR A 85 1.57 5.11 8.43
N CYS A 86 2.53 4.62 7.65
CA CYS A 86 3.86 4.30 8.16
C CYS A 86 4.59 5.57 8.61
N ALA A 87 4.57 6.63 7.79
CA ALA A 87 5.21 7.90 8.12
C ALA A 87 4.66 8.50 9.42
N ILE A 88 3.33 8.52 9.60
CA ILE A 88 2.68 9.01 10.82
C ILE A 88 3.06 8.15 12.03
N ALA A 89 3.11 6.82 11.88
CA ALA A 89 3.50 5.93 12.98
C ALA A 89 4.96 6.13 13.38
N VAL A 90 5.88 6.25 12.43
CA VAL A 90 7.31 6.50 12.69
C VAL A 90 7.54 7.88 13.30
N ALA A 91 6.77 8.89 12.90
CA ALA A 91 6.78 10.22 13.54
C ALA A 91 6.13 10.26 14.94
N GLY A 92 5.62 9.13 15.46
CA GLY A 92 4.96 9.06 16.78
C GLY A 92 3.52 9.59 16.80
N GLY A 93 2.92 9.91 15.63
CA GLY A 93 1.55 10.41 15.52
C GLY A 93 0.48 9.33 15.74
N MET A 94 0.83 8.05 15.60
CA MET A 94 -0.01 6.91 15.96
C MET A 94 0.82 5.71 16.38
N SER A 95 0.21 4.78 17.14
CA SER A 95 0.89 3.53 17.51
C SER A 95 0.97 2.58 16.30
N VAL A 96 1.93 1.66 16.33
CA VAL A 96 2.05 0.57 15.33
C VAL A 96 0.73 -0.19 15.20
N LYS A 97 0.09 -0.52 16.34
CA LYS A 97 -1.22 -1.17 16.35
C LYS A 97 -2.27 -0.36 15.59
N ASN A 98 -2.38 0.94 15.90
CA ASN A 98 -3.37 1.79 15.25
C ASN A 98 -3.12 1.93 13.75
N ALA A 99 -1.86 2.06 13.32
CA ALA A 99 -1.52 2.11 11.90
C ALA A 99 -1.99 0.85 11.17
N ILE A 100 -1.63 -0.34 11.68
CA ILE A 100 -1.97 -1.63 11.07
C ILE A 100 -3.49 -1.86 11.05
N THR A 101 -4.19 -1.63 12.16
CA THR A 101 -5.64 -1.83 12.24
C THR A 101 -6.43 -0.83 11.37
N THR A 102 -5.95 0.41 11.29
CA THR A 102 -6.58 1.45 10.45
C THR A 102 -6.45 1.13 8.97
N VAL A 103 -5.27 0.73 8.51
CA VAL A 103 -5.09 0.38 7.09
C VAL A 103 -5.81 -0.90 6.71
N ARG A 104 -5.98 -1.85 7.64
CA ARG A 104 -6.85 -3.01 7.41
C ARG A 104 -8.29 -2.57 7.15
N LYS A 105 -8.83 -1.70 7.99
CA LYS A 105 -10.18 -1.14 7.81
C LYS A 105 -10.28 -0.31 6.52
N ARG A 106 -9.25 0.50 6.23
CA ARG A 106 -9.17 1.28 4.97
C ARG A 106 -9.23 0.37 3.75
N GLY A 107 -8.43 -0.72 3.73
CA GLY A 107 -8.41 -1.68 2.64
C GLY A 107 -9.78 -2.35 2.41
N ILE A 108 -10.46 -2.74 3.49
CA ILE A 108 -11.82 -3.31 3.43
C ILE A 108 -12.80 -2.29 2.82
N LEU A 109 -12.77 -1.04 3.28
CA LEU A 109 -13.67 0.00 2.77
C LEU A 109 -13.39 0.33 1.29
N MET A 110 -12.13 0.32 0.87
CA MET A 110 -11.75 0.53 -0.52
C MET A 110 -12.25 -0.63 -1.41
N GLU A 111 -12.08 -1.88 -0.97
CA GLU A 111 -12.57 -3.06 -1.68
C GLU A 111 -14.10 -3.07 -1.80
N GLN A 112 -14.80 -2.62 -0.75
CA GLN A 112 -16.26 -2.49 -0.77
C GLN A 112 -16.74 -1.37 -1.69
N ALA A 113 -15.99 -0.26 -1.78
CA ALA A 113 -16.33 0.88 -2.63
C ALA A 113 -16.18 0.56 -4.12
N VAL A 114 -15.14 -0.21 -4.47
CA VAL A 114 -14.88 -0.66 -5.84
C VAL A 114 -14.41 -2.12 -5.79
N PRO A 115 -15.31 -3.08 -5.96
CA PRO A 115 -14.96 -4.49 -5.92
C PRO A 115 -13.87 -4.86 -6.94
N ALA A 116 -13.06 -5.87 -6.59
CA ALA A 116 -12.00 -6.36 -7.45
C ALA A 116 -12.51 -6.69 -8.86
N GLY A 117 -11.85 -6.15 -9.87
CA GLY A 117 -12.18 -6.37 -11.29
C GLY A 117 -13.18 -5.38 -11.91
N GLU A 118 -13.87 -4.54 -11.12
CA GLU A 118 -14.78 -3.52 -11.64
C GLU A 118 -14.06 -2.21 -11.99
N GLY A 119 -13.13 -1.80 -11.13
CA GLY A 119 -12.29 -0.63 -11.31
C GLY A 119 -10.86 -0.98 -11.68
N SER A 120 -10.13 0.02 -12.18
CA SER A 120 -8.70 -0.06 -12.44
C SER A 120 -8.03 1.29 -12.21
N MET A 121 -6.72 1.26 -12.05
CA MET A 121 -5.86 2.43 -12.01
C MET A 121 -4.63 2.20 -12.89
N ALA A 122 -4.17 3.24 -13.58
CA ALA A 122 -2.95 3.19 -14.37
C ALA A 122 -2.09 4.42 -14.09
N ALA A 123 -0.78 4.20 -13.89
CA ALA A 123 0.19 5.27 -13.75
C ALA A 123 0.66 5.71 -15.14
N VAL A 124 0.39 6.96 -15.49
CA VAL A 124 0.87 7.59 -16.71
C VAL A 124 2.19 8.28 -16.43
N ILE A 125 3.22 7.91 -17.18
CA ILE A 125 4.59 8.41 -16.98
C ILE A 125 4.98 9.31 -18.16
N GLY A 126 5.51 10.50 -17.84
CA GLY A 126 6.09 11.41 -18.82
C GLY A 126 5.12 12.37 -19.52
N LEU A 127 3.83 12.30 -19.19
CA LEU A 127 2.84 13.26 -19.68
C LEU A 127 2.42 14.24 -18.59
N ASP A 128 2.03 15.46 -19.00
CA ASP A 128 1.39 16.44 -18.14
C ASP A 128 -0.14 16.22 -18.04
N ALA A 129 -0.76 16.91 -17.09
CA ALA A 129 -2.18 16.76 -16.80
C ALA A 129 -3.06 17.15 -17.99
N ASP A 130 -2.77 18.27 -18.66
CA ASP A 130 -3.58 18.78 -19.78
C ASP A 130 -3.60 17.78 -20.94
N ARG A 131 -2.46 17.12 -21.18
CA ARG A 131 -2.36 16.07 -22.21
C ARG A 131 -3.17 14.84 -21.82
N ILE A 132 -3.08 14.41 -20.57
CA ILE A 132 -3.83 13.26 -20.07
C ILE A 132 -5.33 13.55 -20.10
N GLU A 133 -5.77 14.75 -19.65
CA GLU A 133 -7.17 15.17 -19.73
C GLU A 133 -7.71 15.12 -21.17
N THR A 134 -6.89 15.54 -22.13
CA THR A 134 -7.25 15.46 -23.55
C THR A 134 -7.42 14.02 -24.00
N VAL A 135 -6.55 13.12 -23.57
CA VAL A 135 -6.60 11.68 -23.93
C VAL A 135 -7.82 11.00 -23.33
N ILE A 136 -8.11 11.25 -22.04
CA ILE A 136 -9.24 10.61 -21.35
C ILE A 136 -10.58 11.29 -21.65
N ALA A 137 -10.58 12.45 -22.31
CA ALA A 137 -11.81 13.13 -22.70
C ALA A 137 -12.69 12.23 -23.58
N GLY A 138 -13.91 11.99 -23.15
CA GLY A 138 -14.85 11.08 -23.83
C GLY A 138 -14.80 9.64 -23.35
N THR A 139 -13.85 9.28 -22.48
CA THR A 139 -13.87 8.02 -21.74
C THR A 139 -14.56 8.22 -20.37
N LYS A 140 -14.68 7.13 -19.59
CA LYS A 140 -15.10 7.20 -18.16
C LYS A 140 -13.91 7.16 -17.21
N ALA A 141 -12.69 7.36 -17.70
CA ALA A 141 -11.51 7.51 -16.88
C ALA A 141 -11.40 8.93 -16.35
N GLU A 142 -10.83 9.07 -15.16
CA GLU A 142 -10.64 10.35 -14.47
C GLU A 142 -9.22 10.43 -13.91
N LEU A 143 -8.72 11.67 -13.67
CA LEU A 143 -7.47 11.89 -12.95
C LEU A 143 -7.65 11.57 -11.47
N ALA A 144 -6.82 10.68 -10.93
CA ALA A 144 -6.89 10.25 -9.54
C ALA A 144 -5.80 10.86 -8.66
N ASN A 145 -4.53 10.81 -9.10
CA ASN A 145 -3.40 11.25 -8.29
C ASN A 145 -2.39 12.03 -9.13
N TYR A 146 -1.94 13.15 -8.58
CA TYR A 146 -0.77 13.90 -9.05
C TYR A 146 0.40 13.56 -8.12
N ASN A 147 1.14 12.48 -8.44
CA ASN A 147 2.16 11.97 -7.53
C ASN A 147 3.45 12.82 -7.53
N CYS A 148 3.89 13.20 -8.71
CA CYS A 148 5.02 14.10 -8.91
C CYS A 148 5.00 14.62 -10.35
N PRO A 149 5.84 15.61 -10.72
CA PRO A 149 6.01 15.99 -12.11
C PRO A 149 6.32 14.78 -13.00
N GLY A 150 5.50 14.57 -14.03
CA GLY A 150 5.64 13.45 -14.95
C GLY A 150 5.11 12.09 -14.44
N GLN A 151 4.40 12.05 -13.31
CA GLN A 151 3.67 10.85 -12.88
C GLN A 151 2.29 11.21 -12.35
N ILE A 152 1.28 10.86 -13.13
CA ILE A 152 -0.13 11.07 -12.82
C ILE A 152 -0.84 9.71 -12.92
N VAL A 153 -1.80 9.47 -12.03
CA VAL A 153 -2.59 8.23 -12.04
C VAL A 153 -4.00 8.54 -12.53
N ILE A 154 -4.46 7.74 -13.49
CA ILE A 154 -5.86 7.71 -13.92
C ILE A 154 -6.60 6.56 -13.24
N THR A 155 -7.89 6.72 -13.04
CA THR A 155 -8.80 5.73 -12.45
C THR A 155 -10.12 5.69 -13.19
N GLY A 156 -10.88 4.64 -13.00
CA GLY A 156 -12.21 4.49 -13.57
C GLY A 156 -12.63 3.03 -13.72
N PRO A 157 -13.75 2.77 -14.42
CA PRO A 157 -14.11 1.42 -14.82
C PRO A 157 -12.95 0.77 -15.59
N LYS A 158 -12.70 -0.52 -15.34
CA LYS A 158 -11.55 -1.24 -15.92
C LYS A 158 -11.41 -1.01 -17.43
N THR A 159 -12.51 -1.14 -18.16
CA THR A 159 -12.53 -0.94 -19.62
C THR A 159 -12.15 0.48 -20.04
N ALA A 160 -12.55 1.50 -19.28
CA ALA A 160 -12.23 2.89 -19.59
C ALA A 160 -10.74 3.21 -19.34
N VAL A 161 -10.15 2.62 -18.29
CA VAL A 161 -8.71 2.76 -18.01
C VAL A 161 -7.89 2.01 -19.06
N GLU A 162 -8.31 0.81 -19.47
CA GLU A 162 -7.68 0.06 -20.56
C GLU A 162 -7.74 0.83 -21.88
N GLU A 163 -8.89 1.41 -22.24
CA GLU A 163 -9.06 2.25 -23.43
C GLU A 163 -8.12 3.47 -23.39
N ALA A 164 -8.11 4.20 -22.29
CA ALA A 164 -7.23 5.35 -22.12
C ALA A 164 -5.73 5.00 -22.16
N SER A 165 -5.36 3.79 -21.74
CA SER A 165 -3.96 3.34 -21.69
C SER A 165 -3.35 2.98 -23.03
N VAL A 166 -4.16 2.85 -24.09
CA VAL A 166 -3.69 2.53 -25.45
C VAL A 166 -3.80 3.72 -26.42
N MET A 167 -4.27 4.87 -25.94
CA MET A 167 -4.37 6.14 -26.68
C MET A 167 -3.12 6.99 -26.51
#